data_5039cc0bf446383a96d1204c1dbfdc02
#
_entry.id   5039cc0bf446383a96d1204c1dbfdc02
#
_cell.length_a   1.000
_cell.length_b   1.000
_cell.length_c   1.000
_cell.angle_alpha   90.00
_cell.angle_beta   90.00
_cell.angle_gamma   90.00
#
_symmetry.space_group_name_H-M   'P 1'
#
loop_
_entity.id
_entity.type
_entity.pdbx_description
1 polymer ?
#
loop_
_entity_poly.entity_id
_entity_poly.type
_entity_poly.pdbx_seq_one_letter_code
_entity_poly.pdbx_strand_id
1 'polypeptide(L)'
;MQIADNSKPVLAVGCKWGGTEESPLVLYPEGAMKVHGTSLAILALCDGQRTFVDVVEELQRQYFGADPKRIREDAAKFLEQMHDKRIVDF
;
A
#
# COMPACT_ATOMS: atom_id res chain seq x y z
N MET A 1 -14.68 -3.08 0.87
CA MET A 1 -14.51 -3.44 -0.54
C MET A 1 -13.28 -4.31 -0.70
N GLN A 2 -13.42 -5.41 -1.42
CA GLN A 2 -12.29 -6.34 -1.60
C GLN A 2 -11.47 -5.96 -2.81
N ILE A 3 -10.14 -5.99 -2.65
CA ILE A 3 -9.23 -5.72 -3.76
C ILE A 3 -9.16 -6.95 -4.68
N ALA A 4 -9.17 -6.71 -5.98
CA ALA A 4 -9.08 -7.77 -6.98
C ALA A 4 -7.66 -7.86 -7.53
N ASP A 5 -7.31 -9.00 -8.13
CA ASP A 5 -5.98 -9.23 -8.68
C ASP A 5 -5.57 -8.15 -9.69
N ASN A 6 -6.51 -7.67 -10.48
CA ASN A 6 -6.25 -6.66 -11.51
C ASN A 6 -6.52 -5.23 -11.05
N SER A 7 -6.85 -5.02 -9.78
CA SER A 7 -6.96 -3.67 -9.23
C SER A 7 -5.61 -2.98 -9.27
N LYS A 8 -5.61 -1.67 -9.53
CA LYS A 8 -4.39 -0.87 -9.59
C LYS A 8 -4.39 0.14 -8.46
N PRO A 9 -3.88 -0.23 -7.29
CA PRO A 9 -3.92 0.67 -6.13
C PRO A 9 -3.06 1.92 -6.35
N VAL A 10 -3.56 3.04 -5.89
CA VAL A 10 -2.91 4.34 -6.00
C VAL A 10 -3.34 5.20 -4.82
N LEU A 11 -2.52 6.16 -4.42
CA LEU A 11 -2.93 7.11 -3.39
C LEU A 11 -4.16 7.88 -3.88
N ALA A 12 -5.14 8.02 -3.01
CA ALA A 12 -6.38 8.71 -3.34
C ALA A 12 -6.11 10.19 -3.62
N VAL A 13 -7.02 10.81 -4.38
CA VAL A 13 -6.97 12.25 -4.65
C VAL A 13 -7.01 12.99 -3.31
N GLY A 14 -6.10 13.95 -3.14
CA GLY A 14 -5.98 14.69 -1.88
C GLY A 14 -4.99 14.07 -0.90
N CYS A 15 -4.43 12.92 -1.23
CA CYS A 15 -3.38 12.28 -0.43
C CYS A 15 -2.04 12.43 -1.14
N LYS A 16 -0.98 12.59 -0.37
CA LYS A 16 0.37 12.73 -0.93
C LYS A 16 1.42 12.29 0.07
N TRP A 17 2.57 11.94 -0.44
CA TRP A 17 3.74 11.66 0.39
C TRP A 17 4.26 12.94 1.01
N GLY A 18 4.72 12.82 2.26
CA GLY A 18 5.35 13.92 2.99
C GLY A 18 6.39 13.39 3.95
N GLY A 19 6.84 14.26 4.86
CA GLY A 19 7.86 13.88 5.83
C GLY A 19 9.25 13.84 5.22
N THR A 20 10.12 13.03 5.80
CA THR A 20 11.50 12.86 5.37
C THR A 20 11.75 11.39 5.03
N GLU A 21 12.92 11.08 4.45
CA GLU A 21 13.30 9.71 4.18
C GLU A 21 13.36 8.87 5.46
N GLU A 22 13.73 9.50 6.58
CA GLU A 22 13.83 8.83 7.87
C GLU A 22 12.48 8.69 8.56
N SER A 23 11.54 9.58 8.25
CA SER A 23 10.20 9.58 8.84
C SER A 23 9.17 9.89 7.75
N PRO A 24 8.92 8.94 6.84
CA PRO A 24 7.95 9.16 5.78
C PRO A 24 6.53 9.22 6.34
N LEU A 25 5.73 10.09 5.74
CA LEU A 25 4.31 10.28 6.09
C LEU A 25 3.47 10.21 4.84
N VAL A 26 2.21 9.82 5.01
CA VAL A 26 1.18 10.05 4.00
C VAL A 26 0.26 11.14 4.55
N LEU A 27 0.15 12.23 3.80
CA LEU A 27 -0.74 13.34 4.15
C LEU A 27 -2.10 13.09 3.51
N TYR A 28 -3.16 13.25 4.27
CA TYR A 28 -4.53 13.11 3.79
C TYR A 28 -5.39 14.20 4.42
N PRO A 29 -6.62 14.44 3.92
CA PRO A 29 -7.39 15.61 4.36
C PRO A 29 -7.60 15.72 5.88
N GLU A 30 -7.68 14.59 6.58
CA GLU A 30 -7.93 14.60 8.02
C GLU A 30 -6.66 14.60 8.86
N GLY A 31 -5.47 14.57 8.23
CA GLY A 31 -4.23 14.57 8.99
C GLY A 31 -3.05 13.96 8.28
N ALA A 32 -2.19 13.33 9.06
CA ALA A 32 -0.98 12.67 8.55
C ALA A 32 -0.83 11.31 9.21
N MET A 33 -0.36 10.34 8.45
CA MET A 33 -0.13 8.98 8.93
C MET A 33 1.34 8.63 8.74
N LYS A 34 2.00 8.21 9.81
CA LYS A 34 3.36 7.68 9.71
C LYS A 34 3.32 6.32 9.07
N VAL A 35 4.24 6.08 8.14
CA VAL A 35 4.36 4.78 7.49
C VAL A 35 5.77 4.25 7.66
N HIS A 36 5.88 2.96 7.94
CA HIS A 36 7.17 2.31 8.15
C HIS A 36 7.02 0.81 7.89
N GLY A 37 8.15 0.13 7.72
CA GLY A 37 8.17 -1.33 7.56
C GLY A 37 7.33 -1.78 6.37
N THR A 38 6.49 -2.77 6.59
CA THR A 38 5.66 -3.37 5.54
C THR A 38 4.66 -2.38 4.96
N SER A 39 4.09 -1.51 5.78
CA SER A 39 3.15 -0.48 5.31
C SER A 39 3.81 0.45 4.29
N LEU A 40 5.02 0.88 4.59
CA LEU A 40 5.79 1.72 3.66
C LEU A 40 6.08 0.98 2.37
N ALA A 41 6.50 -0.28 2.46
CA ALA A 41 6.81 -1.09 1.29
C ALA A 41 5.59 -1.25 0.38
N ILE A 42 4.42 -1.49 0.96
CA ILE A 42 3.18 -1.66 0.19
C ILE A 42 2.78 -0.34 -0.48
N LEU A 43 2.73 0.75 0.29
CA LEU A 43 2.30 2.04 -0.24
C LEU A 43 3.25 2.58 -1.30
N ALA A 44 4.54 2.31 -1.18
CA ALA A 44 5.52 2.74 -2.18
C ALA A 44 5.29 2.11 -3.55
N LEU A 45 4.60 0.97 -3.60
CA LEU A 45 4.28 0.28 -4.84
C LEU A 45 2.92 0.69 -5.43
N CYS A 46 2.16 1.52 -4.72
CA CYS A 46 0.83 1.94 -5.14
C CYS A 46 0.93 3.16 -6.05
N ASP A 47 1.28 2.94 -7.31
CA ASP A 47 1.52 4.00 -8.29
C ASP A 47 0.41 4.10 -9.35
N GLY A 48 -0.65 3.31 -9.24
CA GLY A 48 -1.72 3.30 -10.20
C GLY A 48 -1.39 2.57 -11.50
N GLN A 49 -0.18 2.04 -11.63
CA GLN A 49 0.28 1.30 -12.80
C GLN A 49 0.37 -0.18 -12.52
N ARG A 50 0.88 -0.56 -11.35
CA ARG A 50 0.99 -1.95 -10.94
C ARG A 50 -0.37 -2.47 -10.52
N THR A 51 -0.69 -3.69 -10.93
CA THR A 51 -1.87 -4.39 -10.41
C THR A 51 -1.59 -4.89 -9.00
N PHE A 52 -2.63 -5.31 -8.30
CA PHE A 52 -2.46 -5.92 -6.98
C PHE A 52 -1.53 -7.14 -7.05
N VAL A 53 -1.68 -7.96 -8.09
CA VAL A 53 -0.78 -9.11 -8.28
C VAL A 53 0.66 -8.65 -8.41
N ASP A 54 0.92 -7.59 -9.17
CA ASP A 54 2.27 -7.05 -9.33
C ASP A 54 2.84 -6.57 -7.99
N VAL A 55 2.02 -5.90 -7.19
CA VAL A 55 2.42 -5.44 -5.86
C VAL A 55 2.79 -6.61 -4.98
N VAL A 56 1.96 -7.65 -4.96
CA VAL A 56 2.19 -8.83 -4.14
C VAL A 56 3.47 -9.55 -4.58
N GLU A 57 3.69 -9.70 -5.88
CA GLU A 57 4.89 -10.36 -6.39
C GLU A 57 6.15 -9.61 -5.99
N GLU A 58 6.12 -8.28 -6.05
CA GLU A 58 7.26 -7.47 -5.65
C GLU A 58 7.52 -7.58 -4.14
N LEU A 59 6.46 -7.60 -3.33
CA LEU A 59 6.61 -7.81 -1.89
C LEU A 59 7.17 -9.18 -1.57
N GLN A 60 6.75 -10.21 -2.28
CA GLN A 60 7.28 -11.55 -2.10
C GLN A 60 8.78 -11.62 -2.42
N ARG A 61 9.21 -10.82 -3.37
CA ARG A 61 10.61 -10.70 -3.74
C ARG A 61 11.43 -9.97 -2.67
N GLN A 62 10.86 -8.87 -2.12
CA GLN A 62 11.50 -8.08 -1.08
C GLN A 62 11.59 -8.83 0.25
N TYR A 63 10.57 -9.60 0.57
CA TYR A 63 10.49 -10.34 1.82
C TYR A 63 10.75 -11.83 1.56
N PHE A 64 11.88 -12.08 0.95
CA PHE A 64 12.33 -13.43 0.63
C PHE A 64 12.41 -14.27 1.92
N GLY A 65 11.80 -15.44 1.89
CA GLY A 65 11.76 -16.34 3.04
C GLY A 65 10.48 -16.24 3.86
N ALA A 66 9.67 -15.19 3.68
CA ALA A 66 8.36 -15.13 4.30
C ALA A 66 7.35 -15.96 3.51
N ASP A 67 6.27 -16.38 4.17
CA ASP A 67 5.22 -17.16 3.52
C ASP A 67 4.53 -16.30 2.44
N PRO A 68 4.63 -16.67 1.15
CA PRO A 68 4.02 -15.87 0.08
C PRO A 68 2.52 -15.67 0.23
N LYS A 69 1.83 -16.67 0.73
CA LYS A 69 0.39 -16.59 0.95
C LYS A 69 0.03 -15.58 2.01
N ARG A 70 0.83 -15.53 3.08
CA ARG A 70 0.66 -14.57 4.16
C ARG A 70 0.89 -13.15 3.69
N ILE A 71 1.91 -12.95 2.87
CA ILE A 71 2.21 -11.65 2.27
C ILE A 71 1.01 -11.14 1.49
N ARG A 72 0.41 -11.99 0.67
CA ARG A 72 -0.77 -11.62 -0.13
C ARG A 72 -1.94 -11.25 0.77
N GLU A 73 -2.22 -12.05 1.78
CA GLU A 73 -3.33 -11.80 2.71
C GLU A 73 -3.14 -10.48 3.46
N ASP A 74 -1.95 -10.24 3.98
CA ASP A 74 -1.64 -9.04 4.73
C ASP A 74 -1.70 -7.79 3.85
N ALA A 75 -1.19 -7.88 2.62
CA ALA A 75 -1.24 -6.77 1.68
C ALA A 75 -2.68 -6.42 1.30
N ALA A 76 -3.50 -7.43 1.03
CA ALA A 76 -4.91 -7.23 0.69
C ALA A 76 -5.64 -6.55 1.85
N LYS A 77 -5.46 -7.05 3.05
CA LYS A 77 -6.11 -6.50 4.24
C LYS A 77 -5.69 -5.06 4.49
N PHE A 78 -4.39 -4.78 4.37
CA PHE A 78 -3.88 -3.42 4.55
C PHE A 78 -4.47 -2.45 3.53
N LEU A 79 -4.46 -2.83 2.25
CA LEU A 79 -4.96 -1.96 1.18
C LEU A 79 -6.46 -1.74 1.31
N GLU A 80 -7.21 -2.76 1.72
CA GLU A 80 -8.64 -2.61 1.97
C GLU A 80 -8.91 -1.65 3.13
N GLN A 81 -8.10 -1.70 4.19
CA GLN A 81 -8.20 -0.76 5.29
C GLN A 81 -7.87 0.67 4.84
N MET A 82 -6.86 0.83 4.00
CA MET A 82 -6.48 2.14 3.48
C MET A 82 -7.55 2.69 2.53
N HIS A 83 -8.23 1.81 1.80
CA HIS A 83 -9.35 2.20 0.96
C HIS A 83 -10.53 2.71 1.80
N ASP A 84 -10.82 2.02 2.89
CA ASP A 84 -11.89 2.44 3.81
C ASP A 84 -11.61 3.80 4.43
N LYS A 85 -10.34 4.12 4.64
CA LYS A 85 -9.91 5.43 5.16
C LYS A 85 -9.77 6.47 4.08
N ARG A 86 -10.03 6.10 2.82
CA ARG A 86 -9.91 6.98 1.65
C ARG A 86 -8.48 7.48 1.43
N ILE A 87 -7.51 6.67 1.77
CA ILE A 87 -6.10 6.97 1.56
C ILE A 87 -5.60 6.32 0.27
N VAL A 88 -6.18 5.17 -0.11
CA VAL A 88 -5.83 4.44 -1.32
C VAL A 88 -7.10 4.18 -2.13
N ASP A 89 -7.00 4.35 -3.44
CA ASP A 89 -8.05 3.95 -4.40
C ASP A 89 -7.59 2.74 -5.19
N PHE A 90 -8.54 1.94 -5.60
CA PHE A 90 -8.27 0.82 -6.51
C PHE A 90 -9.51 0.36 -7.26
#